data_182f003eb27bf94396eb7c7547c538e9
#
_entry.id   182f003eb27bf94396eb7c7547c538e9
#
_cell.length_a   1.000
_cell.length_b   1.000
_cell.length_c   1.000
_cell.angle_alpha   90.00
_cell.angle_beta   90.00
_cell.angle_gamma   90.00
#
_symmetry.space_group_name_H-M   'P 1'
#
loop_
_entity.id
_entity.type
_entity.pdbx_description
1 polymer ?
#
loop_
_entity_poly.entity_id
_entity_poly.type
_entity_poly.pdbx_seq_one_letter_code
_entity_poly.pdbx_strand_id
1 'polypeptide(L)'
;MASIKNQVTLRSGIASWLNRTDLTNDELDQFIEIGEAKLYENLRIPVLEATEAFSVAVLNSSITIPAGFIEIIEMKHLKEGTCNVNPATNTTRALCSAASGTWTDGDKNDDIILKRIDSRAFTNNKVRNAYTRELNNFIITDNEGEQKASGEYSIKYYKSGDSIGTYSTTTTTAGSFVVGSYYKIASVGNTSFTGVGAADNNVGTVFVATGVGSGTGTAYVENIPWILGTEYETILYAACTVGSTFIGDVEMEQKFNELTNRKIIALNEKEKKADLKGGIFTHHFSSSSI
;
A
#
# COMPACT_ATOMS: atom_id res chain seq x y z
N MET A 1 16.58 5.32 24.71
CA MET A 1 16.65 4.92 23.29
C MET A 1 16.32 6.12 22.43
N ALA A 2 17.04 6.33 21.33
CA ALA A 2 16.66 7.35 20.35
C ALA A 2 15.29 6.98 19.74
N SER A 3 14.46 7.98 19.46
CA SER A 3 13.15 7.75 18.81
C SER A 3 13.38 7.19 17.40
N ILE A 4 12.74 6.07 17.09
CA ILE A 4 12.77 5.48 15.74
C ILE A 4 11.83 6.30 14.85
N LYS A 5 12.39 6.95 13.81
CA LYS A 5 11.64 7.86 12.93
C LYS A 5 11.95 7.66 11.45
N ASN A 6 12.98 6.92 11.12
CA ASN A 6 13.44 6.68 9.75
C ASN A 6 14.22 5.36 9.66
N GLN A 7 14.64 4.98 8.45
CA GLN A 7 15.41 3.75 8.22
C GLN A 7 16.68 3.66 9.08
N VAL A 8 17.46 4.74 9.19
CA VAL A 8 18.74 4.72 9.94
C VAL A 8 18.50 4.45 11.43
N THR A 9 17.52 5.12 12.02
CA THR A 9 17.16 4.91 13.43
C THR A 9 16.50 3.54 13.67
N LEU A 10 15.80 2.99 12.67
CA LEU A 10 15.25 1.63 12.73
C LEU A 10 16.36 0.59 12.70
N ARG A 11 17.34 0.69 11.82
CA ARG A 11 18.53 -0.18 11.80
C ARG A 11 19.24 -0.19 13.16
N SER A 12 19.48 1.00 13.73
CA SER A 12 20.10 1.13 15.05
C SER A 12 19.23 0.48 16.16
N GLY A 13 17.92 0.61 16.05
CA GLY A 13 16.97 -0.05 16.94
C GLY A 13 17.07 -1.57 16.85
N ILE A 14 17.04 -2.15 15.65
CA ILE A 14 17.14 -3.58 15.40
C ILE A 14 18.45 -4.13 15.97
N ALA A 15 19.60 -3.52 15.64
CA ALA A 15 20.91 -3.93 16.12
C ALA A 15 20.97 -3.90 17.67
N SER A 16 20.41 -2.87 18.29
CA SER A 16 20.34 -2.74 19.76
C SER A 16 19.46 -3.81 20.40
N TRP A 17 18.30 -4.13 19.81
CA TRP A 17 17.38 -5.14 20.36
C TRP A 17 17.90 -6.57 20.19
N LEU A 18 18.64 -6.83 19.10
CA LEU A 18 19.35 -8.11 18.88
C LEU A 18 20.66 -8.19 19.67
N ASN A 19 21.06 -7.11 20.34
CA ASN A 19 22.34 -7.00 21.05
C ASN A 19 23.55 -7.35 20.14
N ARG A 20 23.55 -6.83 18.92
CA ARG A 20 24.58 -7.10 17.89
C ARG A 20 25.17 -5.79 17.36
N THR A 21 26.48 -5.78 17.19
CA THR A 21 27.23 -4.63 16.66
C THR A 21 27.98 -4.96 15.37
N ASP A 22 27.92 -6.22 14.96
CA ASP A 22 28.60 -6.79 13.80
C ASP A 22 27.72 -6.91 12.55
N LEU A 23 26.43 -6.58 12.66
CA LEU A 23 25.50 -6.60 11.55
C LEU A 23 25.77 -5.42 10.60
N THR A 24 25.82 -5.72 9.32
CA THR A 24 25.95 -4.71 8.25
C THR A 24 24.62 -3.99 7.99
N ASN A 25 24.68 -2.81 7.37
CA ASN A 25 23.47 -2.11 6.96
C ASN A 25 22.64 -2.92 5.95
N ASP A 26 23.30 -3.67 5.06
CA ASP A 26 22.63 -4.49 4.06
C ASP A 26 21.84 -5.65 4.70
N GLU A 27 22.40 -6.30 5.73
CA GLU A 27 21.69 -7.33 6.50
C GLU A 27 20.50 -6.74 7.25
N LEU A 28 20.67 -5.59 7.90
CA LEU A 28 19.59 -4.90 8.59
C LEU A 28 18.47 -4.48 7.63
N ASP A 29 18.79 -4.06 6.41
CA ASP A 29 17.80 -3.73 5.38
C ASP A 29 17.04 -4.97 4.91
N GLN A 30 17.71 -6.10 4.74
CA GLN A 30 17.03 -7.36 4.43
C GLN A 30 16.06 -7.78 5.54
N PHE A 31 16.43 -7.59 6.81
CA PHE A 31 15.51 -7.87 7.92
C PHE A 31 14.28 -6.96 7.89
N ILE A 32 14.47 -5.68 7.55
CA ILE A 32 13.38 -4.72 7.39
C ILE A 32 12.47 -5.15 6.23
N GLU A 33 13.02 -5.41 5.06
CA GLU A 33 12.26 -5.79 3.86
C GLU A 33 11.41 -7.04 4.07
N ILE A 34 12.00 -8.11 4.63
CA ILE A 34 11.30 -9.35 4.93
C ILE A 34 10.23 -9.12 6.04
N GLY A 35 10.56 -8.30 7.04
CA GLY A 35 9.65 -7.91 8.10
C GLY A 35 8.45 -7.14 7.57
N GLU A 36 8.66 -6.17 6.68
CA GLU A 36 7.59 -5.42 6.00
C GLU A 36 6.67 -6.33 5.20
N ALA A 37 7.23 -7.25 4.40
CA ALA A 37 6.45 -8.19 3.61
C ALA A 37 5.50 -9.01 4.50
N LYS A 38 6.02 -9.58 5.59
CA LYS A 38 5.20 -10.34 6.58
C LYS A 38 4.10 -9.49 7.21
N LEU A 39 4.39 -8.23 7.53
CA LEU A 39 3.40 -7.32 8.11
C LEU A 39 2.27 -7.02 7.13
N TYR A 40 2.59 -6.59 5.92
CA TYR A 40 1.59 -6.20 4.94
C TYR A 40 0.71 -7.37 4.48
N GLU A 41 1.25 -8.59 4.45
CA GLU A 41 0.45 -9.81 4.20
C GLU A 41 -0.66 -10.02 5.23
N ASN A 42 -0.48 -9.56 6.47
CA ASN A 42 -1.38 -9.84 7.60
C ASN A 42 -2.18 -8.62 8.10
N LEU A 43 -1.80 -7.41 7.70
CA LEU A 43 -2.51 -6.19 8.09
C LEU A 43 -3.74 -5.96 7.20
N ARG A 44 -4.89 -5.72 7.84
CA ARG A 44 -6.18 -5.42 7.19
C ARG A 44 -6.76 -4.16 7.82
N ILE A 45 -6.17 -3.03 7.46
CA ILE A 45 -6.47 -1.71 8.04
C ILE A 45 -6.77 -0.70 6.92
N PRO A 46 -7.64 0.29 7.14
CA PRO A 46 -8.10 1.23 6.12
C PRO A 46 -6.98 2.01 5.42
N VAL A 47 -5.88 2.30 6.12
CA VAL A 47 -4.73 3.02 5.53
C VAL A 47 -4.03 2.23 4.41
N LEU A 48 -4.22 0.91 4.37
CA LEU A 48 -3.71 0.02 3.32
C LEU A 48 -4.77 -0.28 2.24
N GLU A 49 -5.98 0.27 2.36
CA GLU A 49 -7.00 0.12 1.33
C GLU A 49 -6.72 1.03 0.14
N ALA A 50 -6.90 0.50 -1.04
CA ALA A 50 -6.84 1.24 -2.30
C ALA A 50 -8.08 0.93 -3.12
N THR A 51 -8.46 1.89 -3.95
CA THR A 51 -9.54 1.71 -4.92
C THR A 51 -9.04 2.16 -6.29
N GLU A 52 -9.16 1.29 -7.27
CA GLU A 52 -8.80 1.59 -8.64
C GLU A 52 -9.99 1.33 -9.57
N ALA A 53 -10.13 2.19 -10.59
CA ALA A 53 -11.11 2.03 -11.64
C ALA A 53 -10.43 1.51 -12.90
N PHE A 54 -11.07 0.58 -13.59
CA PHE A 54 -10.58 -0.05 -14.80
C PHE A 54 -11.63 0.01 -15.89
N SER A 55 -11.21 0.40 -17.10
CA SER A 55 -12.03 0.31 -18.29
C SER A 55 -11.67 -0.97 -19.04
N VAL A 56 -12.63 -1.85 -19.22
CA VAL A 56 -12.46 -3.08 -19.99
C VAL A 56 -13.12 -2.91 -21.36
N ALA A 57 -12.30 -3.00 -22.41
CA ALA A 57 -12.79 -2.91 -23.77
C ALA A 57 -13.57 -4.17 -24.17
N VAL A 58 -14.41 -4.01 -25.21
CA VAL A 58 -15.19 -5.13 -25.77
C VAL A 58 -14.29 -6.33 -26.11
N LEU A 59 -14.71 -7.52 -25.69
CA LEU A 59 -14.04 -8.80 -25.90
C LEU A 59 -12.78 -9.06 -25.05
N ASN A 60 -12.44 -8.19 -24.12
CA ASN A 60 -11.35 -8.44 -23.19
C ASN A 60 -11.88 -8.48 -21.75
N SER A 61 -12.13 -9.66 -21.23
CA SER A 61 -12.72 -9.90 -19.90
C SER A 61 -11.68 -9.96 -18.77
N SER A 62 -10.46 -9.48 -19.02
CA SER A 62 -9.39 -9.52 -18.04
C SER A 62 -8.96 -8.13 -17.56
N ILE A 63 -8.74 -8.03 -16.25
CA ILE A 63 -8.15 -6.86 -15.59
C ILE A 63 -6.83 -7.28 -14.98
N THR A 64 -5.75 -6.57 -15.28
CA THR A 64 -4.44 -6.81 -14.66
C THR A 64 -4.52 -6.48 -13.18
N ILE A 65 -3.95 -7.36 -12.34
CA ILE A 65 -3.90 -7.16 -10.90
C ILE A 65 -3.06 -5.91 -10.59
N PRO A 66 -3.56 -4.99 -9.75
CA PRO A 66 -2.84 -3.80 -9.35
C PRO A 66 -1.49 -4.09 -8.70
N ALA A 67 -0.54 -3.17 -8.84
CA ALA A 67 0.74 -3.28 -8.16
C ALA A 67 0.56 -3.27 -6.63
N GLY A 68 1.33 -4.09 -5.93
CA GLY A 68 1.24 -4.21 -4.48
C GLY A 68 -0.05 -4.85 -3.95
N PHE A 69 -0.86 -5.45 -4.82
CA PHE A 69 -2.11 -6.13 -4.43
C PHE A 69 -1.87 -7.27 -3.44
N ILE A 70 -2.63 -7.28 -2.36
CA ILE A 70 -2.61 -8.35 -1.35
C ILE A 70 -3.91 -9.14 -1.41
N GLU A 71 -5.05 -8.49 -1.18
CA GLU A 71 -6.34 -9.14 -1.10
C GLU A 71 -7.46 -8.20 -1.55
N ILE A 72 -8.41 -8.75 -2.28
CA ILE A 72 -9.58 -8.00 -2.72
C ILE A 72 -10.59 -7.87 -1.58
N ILE A 73 -11.12 -6.67 -1.43
CA ILE A 73 -12.23 -6.37 -0.52
C ILE A 73 -13.54 -6.45 -1.28
N GLU A 74 -13.60 -5.77 -2.43
CA GLU A 74 -14.79 -5.69 -3.24
C GLU A 74 -14.43 -5.46 -4.70
N MET A 75 -15.18 -6.04 -5.62
CA MET A 75 -15.14 -5.73 -7.05
C MET A 75 -16.54 -5.38 -7.53
N LYS A 76 -16.67 -4.28 -8.23
CA LYS A 76 -17.93 -3.79 -8.78
C LYS A 76 -17.83 -3.61 -10.28
N HIS A 77 -18.89 -3.97 -10.99
CA HIS A 77 -19.19 -3.45 -12.31
C HIS A 77 -19.96 -2.14 -12.11
N LEU A 78 -19.38 -1.05 -12.55
CA LEU A 78 -19.97 0.27 -12.39
C LEU A 78 -21.10 0.45 -13.41
N LYS A 79 -22.17 1.11 -13.00
CA LYS A 79 -23.23 1.48 -13.93
C LYS A 79 -22.66 2.31 -15.07
N GLU A 80 -23.09 2.01 -16.29
CA GLU A 80 -22.67 2.74 -17.47
C GLU A 80 -22.90 4.25 -17.30
N GLY A 81 -21.82 5.00 -17.43
CA GLY A 81 -21.84 6.45 -17.50
C GLY A 81 -22.06 6.93 -18.94
N THR A 82 -22.04 8.21 -19.15
CA THR A 82 -22.20 8.82 -20.48
C THR A 82 -21.08 9.81 -20.78
N CYS A 83 -20.62 9.78 -22.03
CA CYS A 83 -19.68 10.76 -22.56
C CYS A 83 -20.45 11.88 -23.26
N ASN A 84 -20.06 13.13 -23.06
CA ASN A 84 -20.67 14.26 -23.75
C ASN A 84 -20.24 14.39 -25.23
N VAL A 85 -19.21 13.63 -25.64
CA VAL A 85 -18.71 13.59 -27.01
C VAL A 85 -18.96 12.18 -27.59
N ASN A 86 -19.81 12.07 -28.61
CA ASN A 86 -20.17 10.83 -29.28
C ASN A 86 -20.47 9.66 -28.31
N PRO A 87 -21.53 9.76 -27.50
CA PRO A 87 -21.82 8.77 -26.44
C PRO A 87 -22.02 7.35 -26.98
N ALA A 88 -22.45 7.19 -28.22
CA ALA A 88 -22.63 5.88 -28.85
C ALA A 88 -21.33 5.12 -29.13
N THR A 89 -20.21 5.81 -29.26
CA THR A 89 -18.89 5.22 -29.54
C THR A 89 -17.95 5.29 -28.32
N ASN A 90 -18.10 6.31 -27.50
CA ASN A 90 -17.28 6.54 -26.32
C ASN A 90 -17.98 5.97 -25.07
N THR A 91 -18.11 4.65 -25.05
CA THR A 91 -18.87 3.90 -24.05
C THR A 91 -18.10 3.63 -22.75
N THR A 92 -16.84 4.06 -22.68
CA THR A 92 -16.01 3.97 -21.48
C THR A 92 -15.36 5.30 -21.15
N ARG A 93 -14.98 5.50 -19.89
CA ARG A 93 -14.27 6.71 -19.43
C ARG A 93 -12.97 6.93 -20.22
N ALA A 94 -12.22 5.86 -20.50
CA ALA A 94 -10.98 5.92 -21.27
C ALA A 94 -11.22 6.40 -22.71
N LEU A 95 -12.23 5.89 -23.38
CA LEU A 95 -12.62 6.32 -24.75
C LEU A 95 -13.10 7.78 -24.76
N CYS A 96 -13.87 8.16 -23.73
CA CYS A 96 -14.33 9.54 -23.59
C CYS A 96 -13.16 10.52 -23.39
N SER A 97 -12.21 10.17 -22.53
CA SER A 97 -11.01 10.97 -22.30
C SER A 97 -10.14 11.07 -23.56
N ALA A 98 -9.97 9.98 -24.30
CA ALA A 98 -9.24 9.97 -25.57
C ALA A 98 -9.90 10.88 -26.64
N ALA A 99 -11.22 11.03 -26.59
CA ALA A 99 -12.00 11.95 -27.43
C ALA A 99 -12.07 13.39 -26.86
N SER A 100 -11.31 13.71 -25.82
CA SER A 100 -11.34 14.99 -25.09
C SER A 100 -12.74 15.35 -24.55
N GLY A 101 -13.54 14.33 -24.23
CA GLY A 101 -14.86 14.48 -23.67
C GLY A 101 -14.87 14.51 -22.14
N THR A 102 -16.02 14.92 -21.59
CA THR A 102 -16.32 14.85 -20.15
C THR A 102 -17.19 13.62 -19.89
N TRP A 103 -16.73 12.73 -19.01
CA TRP A 103 -17.46 11.56 -18.58
C TRP A 103 -18.38 11.91 -17.40
N THR A 104 -19.63 11.48 -17.48
CA THR A 104 -20.57 11.53 -16.35
C THR A 104 -20.84 10.11 -15.89
N ASP A 105 -20.54 9.82 -14.62
CA ASP A 105 -20.79 8.52 -14.01
C ASP A 105 -22.28 8.17 -14.00
N GLY A 106 -22.60 6.90 -14.11
CA GLY A 106 -23.94 6.38 -13.87
C GLY A 106 -24.36 6.46 -12.40
N ASP A 107 -25.59 6.08 -12.10
CA ASP A 107 -26.06 6.02 -10.70
C ASP A 107 -25.35 4.90 -9.96
N LYS A 108 -24.63 5.26 -8.89
CA LYS A 108 -23.89 4.31 -8.05
C LYS A 108 -24.77 3.30 -7.33
N ASN A 109 -26.07 3.56 -7.20
CA ASN A 109 -27.01 2.61 -6.61
C ASN A 109 -27.27 1.39 -7.52
N ASP A 110 -26.95 1.53 -8.81
CA ASP A 110 -27.09 0.48 -9.81
C ASP A 110 -25.79 -0.32 -10.04
N ASP A 111 -24.72 -0.03 -9.29
CA ASP A 111 -23.47 -0.78 -9.38
C ASP A 111 -23.69 -2.25 -8.96
N ILE A 112 -23.10 -3.17 -9.72
CA ILE A 112 -23.23 -4.61 -9.48
C ILE A 112 -21.99 -5.13 -8.77
N ILE A 113 -22.16 -5.65 -7.55
CA ILE A 113 -21.07 -6.34 -6.83
C ILE A 113 -20.84 -7.70 -7.46
N LEU A 114 -19.60 -7.95 -7.90
CA LEU A 114 -19.21 -9.20 -8.51
C LEU A 114 -18.90 -10.27 -7.43
N LYS A 115 -19.28 -11.51 -7.69
CA LYS A 115 -18.99 -12.63 -6.79
C LYS A 115 -17.65 -13.27 -7.17
N ARG A 116 -16.80 -13.49 -6.16
CA ARG A 116 -15.61 -14.33 -6.35
C ARG A 116 -16.00 -15.79 -6.45
N ILE A 117 -15.47 -16.48 -7.45
CA ILE A 117 -15.64 -17.92 -7.62
C ILE A 117 -14.31 -18.60 -7.91
N ASP A 118 -14.27 -19.91 -7.63
CA ASP A 118 -13.12 -20.73 -7.96
C ASP A 118 -12.95 -20.87 -9.47
N SER A 119 -11.71 -20.89 -9.96
CA SER A 119 -11.41 -20.97 -11.40
C SER A 119 -11.99 -22.23 -12.07
N ARG A 120 -12.09 -23.34 -11.36
CA ARG A 120 -12.70 -24.59 -11.87
C ARG A 120 -14.21 -24.45 -12.04
N ALA A 121 -14.88 -23.80 -11.09
CA ALA A 121 -16.31 -23.50 -11.18
C ALA A 121 -16.59 -22.47 -12.27
N PHE A 122 -15.68 -21.52 -12.49
CA PHE A 122 -15.77 -20.48 -13.49
C PHE A 122 -15.78 -21.05 -14.92
N THR A 123 -14.95 -22.05 -15.20
CA THR A 123 -14.82 -22.66 -16.55
C THR A 123 -16.00 -23.55 -16.91
N ASN A 124 -16.63 -24.20 -15.94
CA ASN A 124 -17.65 -25.22 -16.16
C ASN A 124 -19.09 -24.72 -16.00
N ASN A 125 -19.31 -23.59 -15.36
CA ASN A 125 -20.64 -23.05 -15.10
C ASN A 125 -20.72 -21.62 -15.61
N LYS A 126 -21.81 -21.28 -16.34
CA LYS A 126 -22.12 -19.89 -16.71
C LYS A 126 -22.55 -19.10 -15.46
N VAL A 127 -21.58 -18.65 -14.65
CA VAL A 127 -21.86 -17.86 -13.45
C VAL A 127 -21.90 -16.39 -13.83
N ARG A 128 -23.00 -15.73 -13.53
CA ARG A 128 -23.25 -14.32 -13.87
C ARG A 128 -22.59 -13.37 -12.87
N ASN A 129 -22.11 -12.26 -13.34
CA ASN A 129 -21.55 -11.17 -12.51
C ASN A 129 -20.53 -11.70 -11.51
N ALA A 130 -19.53 -12.41 -12.03
CA ALA A 130 -18.54 -13.08 -11.21
C ALA A 130 -17.12 -12.78 -11.71
N TYR A 131 -16.15 -13.02 -10.85
CA TYR A 131 -14.74 -12.96 -11.22
C TYR A 131 -13.97 -14.12 -10.60
N THR A 132 -12.87 -14.47 -11.24
CA THR A 132 -11.85 -15.37 -10.71
C THR A 132 -10.46 -14.78 -10.91
N ARG A 133 -9.48 -15.27 -10.17
CA ARG A 133 -8.08 -14.88 -10.36
C ARG A 133 -7.35 -15.95 -11.16
N GLU A 134 -6.72 -15.55 -12.24
CA GLU A 134 -5.84 -16.38 -13.05
C GLU A 134 -4.50 -15.69 -13.26
N LEU A 135 -3.43 -16.25 -12.68
CA LEU A 135 -2.09 -15.65 -12.69
C LEU A 135 -2.11 -14.19 -12.21
N ASN A 136 -1.79 -13.25 -13.10
CA ASN A 136 -1.72 -11.83 -12.82
C ASN A 136 -2.96 -11.05 -13.30
N ASN A 137 -4.07 -11.76 -13.55
CA ASN A 137 -5.30 -11.15 -14.02
C ASN A 137 -6.50 -11.58 -13.19
N PHE A 138 -7.51 -10.70 -13.14
CA PHE A 138 -8.88 -11.07 -12.83
C PHE A 138 -9.63 -11.30 -14.13
N ILE A 139 -10.26 -12.46 -14.26
CA ILE A 139 -11.17 -12.79 -15.36
C ILE A 139 -12.59 -12.54 -14.89
N ILE A 140 -13.41 -11.88 -15.69
CA ILE A 140 -14.74 -11.41 -15.32
C ILE A 140 -15.77 -12.01 -16.25
N THR A 141 -16.95 -12.35 -15.72
CA THR A 141 -18.14 -12.68 -16.49
C THR A 141 -19.19 -11.58 -16.39
N ASP A 142 -19.93 -11.40 -17.48
CA ASP A 142 -21.06 -10.48 -17.56
C ASP A 142 -22.33 -11.03 -16.88
N ASN A 143 -23.45 -10.34 -17.09
CA ASN A 143 -24.76 -10.73 -16.62
C ASN A 143 -25.36 -11.98 -17.32
N GLU A 144 -24.74 -12.47 -18.38
CA GLU A 144 -25.12 -13.70 -19.11
C GLU A 144 -24.22 -14.88 -18.74
N GLY A 145 -23.14 -14.61 -17.99
CA GLY A 145 -22.14 -15.61 -17.59
C GLY A 145 -21.11 -15.88 -18.70
N GLU A 146 -20.97 -14.97 -19.66
CA GLU A 146 -19.98 -15.05 -20.73
C GLU A 146 -18.73 -14.23 -20.37
N GLN A 147 -17.56 -14.69 -20.82
CA GLN A 147 -16.30 -13.96 -20.68
C GLN A 147 -16.20 -12.85 -21.77
N LYS A 148 -17.16 -11.96 -21.79
CA LYS A 148 -17.24 -10.85 -22.74
C LYS A 148 -17.54 -9.54 -22.04
N ALA A 149 -17.26 -9.47 -20.77
CA ALA A 149 -17.53 -8.28 -19.98
C ALA A 149 -16.76 -7.08 -20.54
N SER A 150 -17.49 -6.07 -20.96
CA SER A 150 -16.97 -4.74 -21.27
C SER A 150 -17.60 -3.74 -20.33
N GLY A 151 -16.93 -2.64 -20.04
CA GLY A 151 -17.46 -1.60 -19.18
C GLY A 151 -16.45 -1.07 -18.19
N GLU A 152 -16.95 -0.34 -17.23
CA GLU A 152 -16.17 0.25 -16.15
C GLU A 152 -16.26 -0.64 -14.90
N TYR A 153 -15.12 -0.88 -14.26
CA TYR A 153 -15.02 -1.68 -13.05
C TYR A 153 -14.29 -0.90 -11.97
N SER A 154 -14.64 -1.16 -10.72
CA SER A 154 -13.91 -0.67 -9.55
C SER A 154 -13.48 -1.84 -8.70
N ILE A 155 -12.20 -1.84 -8.31
CA ILE A 155 -11.63 -2.83 -7.38
C ILE A 155 -11.21 -2.09 -6.12
N LYS A 156 -11.78 -2.46 -4.98
CA LYS A 156 -11.31 -2.07 -3.66
C LYS A 156 -10.50 -3.25 -3.08
N TYR A 157 -9.29 -2.98 -2.63
CA TYR A 157 -8.36 -4.03 -2.20
C TYR A 157 -7.39 -3.53 -1.13
N TYR A 158 -6.79 -4.46 -0.39
CA TYR A 158 -5.62 -4.18 0.43
C TYR A 158 -4.36 -4.23 -0.42
N LYS A 159 -3.52 -3.22 -0.28
CA LYS A 159 -2.21 -3.12 -0.93
C LYS A 159 -1.08 -3.18 0.10
N SER A 160 0.11 -3.57 -0.34
CA SER A 160 1.33 -3.34 0.45
C SER A 160 1.52 -1.84 0.68
N GLY A 161 2.00 -1.49 1.86
CA GLY A 161 2.41 -0.12 2.14
C GLY A 161 3.68 0.27 1.36
N ASP A 162 4.05 1.54 1.46
CA ASP A 162 5.31 2.02 0.91
C ASP A 162 6.48 1.41 1.69
N SER A 163 7.57 1.08 0.98
CA SER A 163 8.75 0.47 1.59
C SER A 163 9.59 1.49 2.34
N ILE A 164 10.15 1.07 3.48
CA ILE A 164 11.08 1.86 4.28
C ILE A 164 12.40 2.04 3.50
N GLY A 165 13.02 3.21 3.65
CA GLY A 165 14.27 3.54 2.96
C GLY A 165 14.08 3.98 1.51
N THR A 166 12.86 4.24 1.09
CA THR A 166 12.58 4.85 -0.21
C THR A 166 12.66 6.38 -0.13
N TYR A 167 12.98 7.00 -1.24
CA TYR A 167 13.13 8.44 -1.35
C TYR A 167 12.20 9.00 -2.41
N SER A 168 11.83 10.28 -2.27
CA SER A 168 11.05 10.99 -3.28
C SER A 168 11.72 10.93 -4.66
N THR A 169 10.93 10.92 -5.72
CA THR A 169 11.45 11.00 -7.10
C THR A 169 11.88 12.41 -7.49
N THR A 170 11.39 13.41 -6.79
CA THR A 170 11.73 14.82 -6.98
C THR A 170 12.74 15.26 -5.94
N THR A 171 13.72 16.05 -6.38
CA THR A 171 14.73 16.63 -5.49
C THR A 171 14.27 17.94 -4.87
N THR A 172 14.70 18.18 -3.64
CA THR A 172 14.59 19.46 -2.95
C THR A 172 15.93 20.20 -3.07
N THR A 173 15.90 21.47 -3.45
CA THR A 173 17.11 22.31 -3.56
C THR A 173 17.45 22.90 -2.19
N ALA A 174 18.74 23.05 -1.91
CA ALA A 174 19.25 23.79 -0.74
C ALA A 174 18.62 25.20 -0.67
N GLY A 175 18.21 25.60 0.55
CA GLY A 175 17.34 26.77 0.79
C GLY A 175 15.89 26.38 1.06
N SER A 176 15.50 25.14 0.72
CA SER A 176 14.14 24.62 0.94
C SER A 176 14.10 23.33 1.79
N PHE A 177 15.22 22.94 2.42
CA PHE A 177 15.20 21.79 3.31
C PHE A 177 14.34 22.06 4.55
N VAL A 178 13.54 21.05 4.93
CA VAL A 178 12.74 21.11 6.14
C VAL A 178 13.58 20.57 7.30
N VAL A 179 13.78 21.37 8.32
CA VAL A 179 14.56 20.98 9.51
C VAL A 179 13.93 19.78 10.19
N GLY A 180 14.74 18.77 10.51
CA GLY A 180 14.31 17.51 11.11
C GLY A 180 13.90 16.44 10.11
N SER A 181 13.76 16.77 8.82
CA SER A 181 13.51 15.79 7.76
C SER A 181 14.80 15.10 7.32
N TYR A 182 14.66 13.87 6.84
CA TYR A 182 15.78 13.06 6.36
C TYR A 182 15.92 13.19 4.85
N TYR A 183 17.15 13.35 4.41
CA TYR A 183 17.51 13.57 3.02
C TYR A 183 18.67 12.69 2.59
N LYS A 184 18.73 12.38 1.29
CA LYS A 184 19.87 11.74 0.62
C LYS A 184 20.41 12.68 -0.45
N ILE A 185 21.69 13.04 -0.40
CA ILE A 185 22.30 13.96 -1.35
C ILE A 185 22.17 13.42 -2.77
N ALA A 186 21.53 14.18 -3.65
CA ALA A 186 21.37 13.87 -5.07
C ALA A 186 22.45 14.55 -5.92
N SER A 187 22.75 15.84 -5.63
CA SER A 187 23.85 16.57 -6.26
C SER A 187 24.42 17.58 -5.28
N VAL A 188 25.72 17.78 -5.32
CA VAL A 188 26.43 18.67 -4.36
C VAL A 188 26.29 20.14 -4.75
N GLY A 189 26.42 20.47 -6.04
CA GLY A 189 26.46 21.85 -6.49
C GLY A 189 27.53 22.66 -5.72
N ASN A 190 27.14 23.83 -5.24
CA ASN A 190 27.96 24.67 -4.36
C ASN A 190 27.46 24.69 -2.90
N THR A 191 26.64 23.69 -2.52
CA THR A 191 26.05 23.57 -1.18
C THR A 191 27.02 22.86 -0.22
N SER A 192 27.19 23.44 0.99
CA SER A 192 27.85 22.74 2.09
C SER A 192 26.81 21.89 2.86
N PHE A 193 26.69 20.61 2.53
CA PHE A 193 25.78 19.71 3.23
C PHE A 193 26.22 19.40 4.66
N THR A 194 27.55 19.48 4.94
CA THR A 194 28.06 19.37 6.30
C THR A 194 27.55 20.50 7.21
N GLY A 195 27.31 21.67 6.67
CA GLY A 195 26.72 22.81 7.38
C GLY A 195 25.24 22.63 7.71
N VAL A 196 24.55 21.64 7.12
CA VAL A 196 23.14 21.34 7.34
C VAL A 196 22.89 19.93 7.89
N GLY A 197 23.93 19.29 8.45
CA GLY A 197 23.79 18.04 9.21
C GLY A 197 24.30 16.79 8.53
N ALA A 198 24.84 16.85 7.31
CA ALA A 198 25.46 15.70 6.68
C ALA A 198 26.85 15.40 7.26
N ALA A 199 27.26 14.13 7.27
CA ALA A 199 28.59 13.72 7.69
C ALA A 199 29.68 14.18 6.70
N ASP A 200 29.32 14.22 5.41
CA ASP A 200 30.17 14.66 4.31
C ASP A 200 29.36 15.32 3.18
N ASN A 201 30.04 15.74 2.10
CA ASN A 201 29.39 16.29 0.92
C ASN A 201 29.31 15.30 -0.25
N ASN A 202 29.29 13.99 -0.01
CA ASN A 202 29.24 13.00 -1.07
C ASN A 202 27.78 12.73 -1.52
N VAL A 203 27.60 12.55 -2.83
CA VAL A 203 26.32 12.08 -3.37
C VAL A 203 25.99 10.72 -2.74
N GLY A 204 24.74 10.54 -2.30
CA GLY A 204 24.27 9.35 -1.61
C GLY A 204 24.36 9.42 -0.09
N THR A 205 25.09 10.39 0.49
CA THR A 205 25.11 10.56 1.94
C THR A 205 23.73 10.94 2.47
N VAL A 206 23.28 10.20 3.48
CA VAL A 206 22.01 10.44 4.18
C VAL A 206 22.24 11.35 5.38
N PHE A 207 21.37 12.32 5.59
CA PHE A 207 21.48 13.28 6.69
C PHE A 207 20.13 13.74 7.21
N VAL A 208 20.12 14.25 8.43
CA VAL A 208 18.99 14.99 9.00
C VAL A 208 19.26 16.47 8.80
N ALA A 209 18.33 17.16 8.16
CA ALA A 209 18.48 18.60 7.96
C ALA A 209 18.44 19.34 9.30
N THR A 210 19.51 20.04 9.65
CA THR A 210 19.62 20.94 10.82
C THR A 210 19.35 22.39 10.44
N GLY A 211 19.23 22.68 9.15
CA GLY A 211 18.96 24.00 8.58
C GLY A 211 18.41 23.89 7.16
N VAL A 212 17.90 24.98 6.63
CA VAL A 212 17.32 25.05 5.28
C VAL A 212 18.36 24.91 4.17
N GLY A 213 19.63 25.09 4.48
CA GLY A 213 20.74 25.11 3.52
C GLY A 213 20.79 26.36 2.67
N SER A 214 21.81 26.42 1.80
CA SER A 214 21.97 27.42 0.76
C SER A 214 22.79 26.84 -0.38
N GLY A 215 22.63 27.38 -1.58
CA GLY A 215 23.36 26.95 -2.77
C GLY A 215 22.48 26.19 -3.78
N THR A 216 23.13 25.49 -4.71
CA THR A 216 22.47 24.81 -5.84
C THR A 216 22.43 23.29 -5.69
N GLY A 217 22.95 22.77 -4.58
CA GLY A 217 22.87 21.32 -4.29
C GLY A 217 21.45 20.87 -4.07
N THR A 218 21.19 19.59 -4.39
CA THR A 218 19.86 18.99 -4.27
C THR A 218 19.93 17.70 -3.49
N ALA A 219 18.81 17.34 -2.84
CA ALA A 219 18.67 16.09 -2.11
C ALA A 219 17.25 15.53 -2.25
N TYR A 220 17.14 14.20 -2.20
CA TYR A 220 15.87 13.49 -2.13
C TYR A 220 15.41 13.41 -0.68
N VAL A 221 14.14 13.70 -0.41
CA VAL A 221 13.56 13.50 0.91
C VAL A 221 13.21 12.02 1.11
N GLU A 222 13.48 11.47 2.31
CA GLU A 222 13.06 10.11 2.66
C GLU A 222 11.54 10.05 2.82
N ASN A 223 10.92 9.08 2.18
CA ASN A 223 9.50 8.77 2.38
C ASN A 223 9.38 7.97 3.68
N ILE A 224 8.60 8.47 4.61
CA ILE A 224 8.35 7.77 5.88
C ILE A 224 7.01 7.04 5.75
N PRO A 225 7.01 5.72 5.57
CA PRO A 225 5.78 4.94 5.50
C PRO A 225 4.97 5.07 6.79
N TRP A 226 3.64 4.92 6.68
CA TRP A 226 2.74 4.97 7.83
C TRP A 226 3.18 4.05 8.98
N ILE A 227 3.61 2.84 8.66
CA ILE A 227 4.02 1.84 9.67
C ILE A 227 5.21 2.34 10.50
N LEU A 228 6.17 3.02 9.88
CA LEU A 228 7.32 3.58 10.57
C LEU A 228 6.97 4.87 11.30
N GLY A 229 6.13 5.71 10.71
CA GLY A 229 5.76 7.00 11.30
C GLY A 229 4.82 6.88 12.50
N THR A 230 3.93 5.88 12.51
CA THR A 230 2.86 5.75 13.50
C THR A 230 3.02 4.53 14.41
N GLU A 231 3.45 3.39 13.86
CA GLU A 231 3.49 2.09 14.55
C GLU A 231 4.87 1.42 14.44
N TYR A 232 5.93 2.20 14.62
CA TYR A 232 7.32 1.76 14.45
C TYR A 232 7.68 0.50 15.26
N GLU A 233 7.04 0.27 16.41
CA GLU A 233 7.27 -0.93 17.20
C GLU A 233 6.89 -2.21 16.45
N THR A 234 5.85 -2.14 15.62
CA THR A 234 5.38 -3.29 14.85
C THR A 234 6.42 -3.74 13.83
N ILE A 235 6.99 -2.79 13.08
CA ILE A 235 8.05 -3.12 12.11
C ILE A 235 9.37 -3.47 12.82
N LEU A 236 9.68 -2.85 13.94
CA LEU A 236 10.86 -3.20 14.73
C LEU A 236 10.81 -4.67 15.18
N TYR A 237 9.68 -5.12 15.75
CA TYR A 237 9.53 -6.51 16.17
C TYR A 237 9.54 -7.49 15.00
N ALA A 238 8.90 -7.15 13.89
CA ALA A 238 8.92 -7.98 12.69
C ALA A 238 10.35 -8.16 12.14
N ALA A 239 11.12 -7.08 12.03
CA ALA A 239 12.50 -7.12 11.60
C ALA A 239 13.41 -7.87 12.60
N CYS A 240 13.20 -7.69 13.91
CA CYS A 240 13.91 -8.46 14.93
C CYS A 240 13.57 -9.95 14.89
N THR A 241 12.34 -10.34 14.52
CA THR A 241 12.00 -11.76 14.30
C THR A 241 12.89 -12.35 13.19
N VAL A 242 13.00 -11.65 12.06
CA VAL A 242 13.85 -12.08 10.94
C VAL A 242 15.32 -12.14 11.34
N GLY A 243 15.81 -11.10 12.01
CA GLY A 243 17.18 -11.04 12.50
C GLY A 243 17.50 -12.17 13.49
N SER A 244 16.58 -12.49 14.42
CA SER A 244 16.74 -13.62 15.35
C SER A 244 16.82 -14.96 14.64
N THR A 245 16.00 -15.17 13.60
CA THR A 245 16.11 -16.36 12.72
C THR A 245 17.47 -16.42 12.04
N PHE A 246 17.97 -15.28 11.52
CA PHE A 246 19.27 -15.20 10.85
C PHE A 246 20.43 -15.58 11.79
N ILE A 247 20.42 -15.10 13.03
CA ILE A 247 21.47 -15.42 14.01
C ILE A 247 21.27 -16.77 14.73
N GLY A 248 20.16 -17.47 14.47
CA GLY A 248 19.86 -18.78 15.04
C GLY A 248 19.38 -18.73 16.51
N ASP A 249 18.89 -17.59 16.98
CA ASP A 249 18.35 -17.44 18.33
C ASP A 249 16.84 -17.71 18.35
N VAL A 250 16.48 -18.97 18.58
CA VAL A 250 15.08 -19.44 18.56
C VAL A 250 14.24 -18.82 19.69
N GLU A 251 14.82 -18.52 20.84
CA GLU A 251 14.08 -17.94 21.95
C GLU A 251 13.69 -16.48 21.64
N MET A 252 14.62 -15.70 21.13
CA MET A 252 14.36 -14.34 20.68
C MET A 252 13.39 -14.30 19.51
N GLU A 253 13.53 -15.23 18.54
CA GLU A 253 12.61 -15.35 17.41
C GLU A 253 11.17 -15.56 17.88
N GLN A 254 10.93 -16.52 18.76
CA GLN A 254 9.59 -16.80 19.31
C GLN A 254 9.02 -15.57 20.03
N LYS A 255 9.81 -14.91 20.87
CA LYS A 255 9.41 -13.71 21.59
C LYS A 255 9.01 -12.56 20.64
N PHE A 256 9.83 -12.25 19.65
CA PHE A 256 9.54 -11.16 18.72
C PHE A 256 8.39 -11.50 17.78
N ASN A 257 8.27 -12.75 17.35
CA ASN A 257 7.12 -13.21 16.55
C ASN A 257 5.81 -13.07 17.34
N GLU A 258 5.79 -13.42 18.63
CA GLU A 258 4.61 -13.22 19.47
C GLU A 258 4.26 -11.73 19.61
N LEU A 259 5.25 -10.87 19.86
CA LEU A 259 5.04 -9.41 19.94
C LEU A 259 4.50 -8.85 18.63
N THR A 260 5.05 -9.28 17.48
CA THR A 260 4.58 -8.89 16.14
C THR A 260 3.12 -9.30 15.93
N ASN A 261 2.78 -10.55 16.23
CA ASN A 261 1.42 -11.06 16.05
C ASN A 261 0.42 -10.33 16.96
N ARG A 262 0.77 -10.05 18.21
CA ARG A 262 -0.06 -9.25 19.13
C ARG A 262 -0.32 -7.85 18.58
N LYS A 263 0.69 -7.19 17.99
CA LYS A 263 0.53 -5.86 17.39
C LYS A 263 -0.36 -5.92 16.15
N ILE A 264 -0.18 -6.89 15.25
CA ILE A 264 -1.04 -7.08 14.07
C ILE A 264 -2.50 -7.28 14.48
N ILE A 265 -2.77 -8.15 15.44
CA ILE A 265 -4.13 -8.40 15.95
C ILE A 265 -4.72 -7.10 16.53
N ALA A 266 -3.96 -6.39 17.37
CA ALA A 266 -4.42 -5.15 17.98
C ALA A 266 -4.75 -4.06 16.96
N LEU A 267 -3.93 -3.92 15.90
CA LEU A 267 -4.18 -2.97 14.80
C LEU A 267 -5.43 -3.33 14.01
N ASN A 268 -5.57 -4.59 13.61
CA ASN A 268 -6.75 -5.05 12.88
C ASN A 268 -8.04 -4.93 13.71
N GLU A 269 -8.00 -5.18 15.03
CA GLU A 269 -9.16 -5.03 15.91
C GLU A 269 -9.51 -3.56 16.20
N LYS A 270 -8.51 -2.68 16.32
CA LYS A 270 -8.73 -1.25 16.54
C LYS A 270 -9.58 -0.65 15.43
N GLU A 271 -9.26 -1.01 14.19
CA GLU A 271 -10.00 -0.53 13.01
C GLU A 271 -11.41 -1.13 12.93
N LYS A 272 -11.57 -2.44 13.17
CA LYS A 272 -12.91 -3.06 13.26
C LYS A 272 -13.81 -2.38 14.30
N LYS A 273 -13.24 -1.97 15.45
CA LYS A 273 -13.99 -1.26 16.49
C LYS A 273 -14.34 0.16 16.09
N ALA A 274 -13.51 0.83 15.28
CA ALA A 274 -13.81 2.15 14.74
C ALA A 274 -14.98 2.10 13.75
N ASP A 275 -15.00 1.13 12.84
CA ASP A 275 -16.10 0.89 11.92
C ASP A 275 -17.43 0.60 12.64
N LEU A 276 -17.37 -0.21 13.70
CA LEU A 276 -18.56 -0.54 14.50
C LEU A 276 -19.12 0.65 15.29
N LYS A 277 -18.30 1.61 15.69
CA LYS A 277 -18.76 2.81 16.40
C LYS A 277 -19.43 3.84 15.48
N GLY A 278 -19.16 3.79 14.17
CA GLY A 278 -19.83 4.62 13.17
C GLY A 278 -21.15 4.05 12.65
N GLY A 279 -21.44 2.79 12.89
CA GLY A 279 -22.64 2.11 12.43
C GLY A 279 -23.78 2.16 13.45
N ILE A 280 -24.95 2.67 13.02
CA ILE A 280 -26.20 2.52 13.79
C ILE A 280 -26.61 1.07 13.69
N PHE A 281 -26.50 0.29 14.79
CA PHE A 281 -27.07 -1.04 14.88
C PHE A 281 -28.59 -0.92 14.91
N THR A 282 -29.27 -1.06 13.79
CA THR A 282 -30.71 -1.39 13.76
C THR A 282 -30.85 -2.87 14.03
N HIS A 283 -31.01 -3.24 15.31
CA HIS A 283 -31.52 -4.55 15.68
C HIS A 283 -32.99 -4.64 15.24
N HIS A 284 -33.24 -5.31 14.13
CA HIS A 284 -34.57 -5.82 13.84
C HIS A 284 -34.83 -7.01 14.76
N PHE A 285 -35.48 -6.74 15.89
CA PHE A 285 -36.16 -7.79 16.62
C PHE A 285 -37.40 -8.19 15.80
N SER A 286 -37.33 -9.30 15.13
CA SER A 286 -38.56 -9.95 14.64
C SER A 286 -39.31 -10.49 15.87
N SER A 287 -40.34 -9.77 16.30
CA SER A 287 -41.32 -10.32 17.24
C SER A 287 -42.12 -11.39 16.50
N SER A 288 -41.78 -12.66 16.69
CA SER A 288 -42.70 -13.75 16.40
C SER A 288 -43.78 -13.70 17.47
N SER A 289 -44.93 -13.19 17.11
CA SER A 289 -46.15 -13.36 17.89
C SER A 289 -46.63 -14.79 17.76
N ILE A 290 -46.88 -15.42 18.90
CA ILE A 290 -47.55 -16.70 19.10
C ILE A 290 -48.98 -16.61 18.58
#